data_94cceebc06e13162299821067b5bc423
#
_entry.id   94cceebc06e13162299821067b5bc423
#
_cell.length_a   1.000
_cell.length_b   1.000
_cell.length_c   1.000
_cell.angle_alpha   90.00
_cell.angle_beta   90.00
_cell.angle_gamma   90.00
#
_symmetry.space_group_name_H-M   'P 1'
#
loop_
_entity.id
_entity.type
_entity.pdbx_description
1 polymer ?
#
loop_
_entity_poly.entity_id
_entity_poly.type
_entity_poly.pdbx_seq_one_letter_code
_entity_poly.pdbx_strand_id
1 'polypeptide(L)'
;MLDSRKLHYSPFFDKRSEKQSFHYGSSGPLLLAISPLGQKYVIKHTYPHNAANEYVASWLATQIGVLAPRAELLTPNSHFCSDYAVAIEYFDNLTIPDNEVIANCKSDLIALYALNVLVEQEDIIQYYQSGKRIVPVDFSECFYLDYDIMPRLLKLSAAKDELFYYWSKNCLRLFEHRIATEKFCLPETAKELHIDSTEMPAGMIKVAKRVLKIKDYDIDDMTDELCNLYPYEIAFYYDLCIHAMQDSMKKF
;
A
#
# COMPACT_ATOMS: atom_id res chain seq x y z
N MET A 1 -6.99 -9.34 -12.41
CA MET A 1 -6.21 -8.50 -13.36
C MET A 1 -7.14 -7.85 -14.37
N LEU A 2 -6.97 -6.55 -14.63
CA LEU A 2 -7.82 -5.75 -15.51
C LEU A 2 -7.27 -5.73 -16.95
N ASP A 3 -8.13 -5.91 -17.96
CA ASP A 3 -7.72 -5.85 -19.39
C ASP A 3 -7.50 -4.39 -19.80
N SER A 4 -6.25 -3.99 -19.93
CA SER A 4 -5.82 -2.65 -20.26
C SER A 4 -6.37 -2.14 -21.63
N ARG A 5 -6.63 -3.05 -22.58
CA ARG A 5 -7.13 -2.70 -23.92
C ARG A 5 -8.58 -2.20 -23.91
N LYS A 6 -9.30 -2.43 -22.82
CA LYS A 6 -10.70 -1.97 -22.65
C LYS A 6 -10.80 -0.61 -21.99
N LEU A 7 -9.69 0.02 -21.65
CA LEU A 7 -9.65 1.31 -20.97
C LEU A 7 -9.40 2.44 -21.99
N HIS A 8 -10.03 3.58 -21.74
CA HIS A 8 -9.74 4.82 -22.45
C HIS A 8 -8.78 5.68 -21.64
N TYR A 9 -7.63 6.01 -22.23
CA TYR A 9 -6.54 6.71 -21.54
C TYR A 9 -6.51 8.19 -21.90
N SER A 10 -6.17 9.01 -20.92
CA SER A 10 -5.81 10.43 -21.08
C SER A 10 -4.72 10.80 -20.09
N PRO A 11 -3.95 11.87 -20.31
CA PRO A 11 -3.03 12.37 -19.30
C PRO A 11 -3.76 12.68 -18.00
N PHE A 12 -3.14 12.33 -16.87
CA PHE A 12 -3.71 12.64 -15.56
C PHE A 12 -3.36 14.07 -15.15
N PHE A 13 -4.38 14.87 -14.87
CA PHE A 13 -4.26 16.23 -14.35
C PHE A 13 -4.90 16.30 -12.97
N ASP A 14 -4.08 16.44 -11.93
CA ASP A 14 -4.61 16.68 -10.60
C ASP A 14 -5.08 18.13 -10.45
N LYS A 15 -6.38 18.34 -10.43
CA LYS A 15 -6.98 19.67 -10.23
C LYS A 15 -6.72 20.26 -8.83
N ARG A 16 -6.22 19.45 -7.89
CA ARG A 16 -5.93 19.86 -6.52
C ARG A 16 -4.59 20.59 -6.39
N SER A 17 -3.70 20.45 -7.37
CA SER A 17 -2.48 21.25 -7.41
C SER A 17 -2.80 22.61 -8.01
N GLU A 18 -2.52 23.69 -7.30
CA GLU A 18 -2.67 25.08 -7.81
C GLU A 18 -1.79 25.36 -9.04
N LYS A 19 -0.84 24.50 -9.31
CA LYS A 19 -0.02 24.53 -10.52
C LYS A 19 -0.59 23.52 -11.51
N GLN A 20 -1.04 23.98 -12.66
CA GLN A 20 -1.44 23.16 -13.82
C GLN A 20 -0.25 22.37 -14.40
N SER A 21 0.60 21.81 -13.59
CA SER A 21 1.69 20.95 -14.01
C SER A 21 1.19 19.52 -14.08
N PHE A 22 1.58 18.81 -15.12
CA PHE A 22 1.47 17.36 -15.17
C PHE A 22 1.97 16.80 -13.83
N HIS A 23 1.16 16.05 -13.13
CA HIS A 23 1.66 15.30 -11.98
C HIS A 23 2.57 14.20 -12.53
N TYR A 24 3.84 14.53 -12.51
CA TYR A 24 4.85 13.52 -12.37
C TYR A 24 4.83 13.15 -10.89
N GLY A 25 4.28 11.99 -10.54
CA GLY A 25 4.71 11.32 -9.32
C GLY A 25 6.24 11.22 -9.35
N SER A 26 6.90 11.06 -8.23
CA SER A 26 8.35 10.78 -8.19
C SER A 26 8.75 9.62 -9.12
N SER A 27 7.80 8.75 -9.44
CA SER A 27 7.92 7.55 -10.27
C SER A 27 7.58 7.74 -11.76
N GLY A 28 7.30 8.97 -12.24
CA GLY A 28 7.05 9.24 -13.66
C GLY A 28 5.60 9.62 -14.02
N PRO A 29 5.24 9.62 -15.32
CA PRO A 29 3.96 10.10 -15.78
C PRO A 29 2.81 9.20 -15.32
N LEU A 30 1.70 9.83 -14.93
CA LEU A 30 0.45 9.15 -14.58
C LEU A 30 -0.56 9.29 -15.71
N LEU A 31 -1.42 8.29 -15.90
CA LEU A 31 -2.56 8.36 -16.82
C LEU A 31 -3.87 8.28 -16.03
N LEU A 32 -4.89 8.96 -16.51
CA LEU A 32 -6.27 8.71 -16.14
C LEU A 32 -6.85 7.68 -17.12
N ALA A 33 -7.44 6.62 -16.58
CA ALA A 33 -8.13 5.63 -17.40
C ALA A 33 -9.60 5.56 -17.02
N ILE A 34 -10.47 5.31 -18.01
CA ILE A 34 -11.90 5.15 -17.81
C ILE A 34 -12.31 3.81 -18.41
N SER A 35 -12.97 2.97 -17.60
CA SER A 35 -13.53 1.71 -18.08
C SER A 35 -14.80 1.92 -18.90
N PRO A 36 -15.24 0.91 -19.68
CA PRO A 36 -16.54 0.97 -20.39
C PRO A 36 -17.74 1.20 -19.48
N LEU A 37 -17.62 0.87 -18.19
CA LEU A 37 -18.65 1.11 -17.18
C LEU A 37 -18.55 2.48 -16.49
N GLY A 38 -17.62 3.32 -16.94
CA GLY A 38 -17.42 4.68 -16.41
C GLY A 38 -16.59 4.72 -15.11
N GLN A 39 -16.03 3.61 -14.65
CA GLN A 39 -15.10 3.61 -13.52
C GLN A 39 -13.80 4.29 -13.91
N LYS A 40 -13.29 5.15 -13.06
CA LYS A 40 -12.06 5.91 -13.27
C LYS A 40 -10.91 5.33 -12.46
N TYR A 41 -9.72 5.38 -13.03
CA TYR A 41 -8.48 4.90 -12.42
C TYR A 41 -7.33 5.85 -12.68
N VAL A 42 -6.43 5.97 -11.71
CA VAL A 42 -5.08 6.49 -11.91
C VAL A 42 -4.17 5.31 -12.26
N ILE A 43 -3.44 5.42 -13.36
CA ILE A 43 -2.53 4.36 -13.80
C ILE A 43 -1.10 4.76 -13.48
N LYS A 44 -0.40 3.90 -12.73
CA LYS A 44 1.04 3.92 -12.53
C LYS A 44 1.66 2.83 -13.39
N HIS A 45 2.66 3.19 -14.23
CA HIS A 45 3.15 2.30 -15.29
C HIS A 45 4.64 2.44 -15.60
N THR A 46 5.44 2.91 -14.64
CA THR A 46 6.86 3.23 -14.88
C THR A 46 7.82 2.18 -14.33
N TYR A 47 7.69 1.82 -13.06
CA TYR A 47 8.58 0.87 -12.41
C TYR A 47 7.85 -0.40 -12.00
N PRO A 48 8.47 -1.58 -12.20
CA PRO A 48 7.86 -2.86 -11.85
C PRO A 48 7.44 -2.95 -10.38
N HIS A 49 8.33 -2.56 -9.46
CA HIS A 49 8.07 -2.63 -8.01
C HIS A 49 6.90 -1.74 -7.58
N ASN A 50 6.76 -0.54 -8.18
CA ASN A 50 5.68 0.37 -7.82
C ASN A 50 4.30 -0.23 -8.07
N ALA A 51 4.11 -0.92 -9.20
CA ALA A 51 2.84 -1.55 -9.50
C ALA A 51 2.53 -2.71 -8.54
N ALA A 52 3.52 -3.54 -8.22
CA ALA A 52 3.36 -4.63 -7.26
C ALA A 52 3.10 -4.10 -5.84
N ASN A 53 3.86 -3.10 -5.38
CA ASN A 53 3.70 -2.49 -4.07
C ASN A 53 2.30 -1.90 -3.87
N GLU A 54 1.83 -1.10 -4.85
CA GLU A 54 0.47 -0.53 -4.81
C GLU A 54 -0.60 -1.61 -4.74
N TYR A 55 -0.46 -2.67 -5.54
CA TYR A 55 -1.41 -3.78 -5.55
C TYR A 55 -1.44 -4.50 -4.20
N VAL A 56 -0.28 -4.94 -3.69
CA VAL A 56 -0.21 -5.71 -2.44
C VAL A 56 -0.57 -4.87 -1.22
N ALA A 57 -0.13 -3.61 -1.15
CA ALA A 57 -0.49 -2.72 -0.04
C ALA A 57 -1.99 -2.39 -0.03
N SER A 58 -2.61 -2.16 -1.19
CA SER A 58 -4.06 -1.97 -1.33
C SER A 58 -4.84 -3.23 -0.92
N TRP A 59 -4.37 -4.40 -1.34
CA TRP A 59 -4.94 -5.68 -0.93
C TRP A 59 -4.85 -5.86 0.59
N LEU A 60 -3.67 -5.66 1.19
CA LEU A 60 -3.47 -5.76 2.64
C LEU A 60 -4.33 -4.76 3.40
N ALA A 61 -4.42 -3.51 2.92
CA ALA A 61 -5.30 -2.49 3.49
C ALA A 61 -6.75 -2.99 3.60
N THR A 62 -7.25 -3.62 2.55
CA THR A 62 -8.59 -4.22 2.53
C THR A 62 -8.73 -5.31 3.58
N GLN A 63 -7.75 -6.22 3.69
CA GLN A 63 -7.77 -7.32 4.66
C GLN A 63 -7.80 -6.83 6.12
N ILE A 64 -7.09 -5.76 6.41
CA ILE A 64 -7.03 -5.19 7.76
C ILE A 64 -8.07 -4.08 8.01
N GLY A 65 -8.92 -3.79 7.03
CA GLY A 65 -10.03 -2.84 7.14
C GLY A 65 -9.60 -1.37 7.15
N VAL A 66 -8.51 -1.03 6.46
CA VAL A 66 -8.14 0.33 6.07
C VAL A 66 -8.87 0.66 4.78
N LEU A 67 -9.55 1.81 4.73
CA LEU A 67 -10.16 2.29 3.50
C LEU A 67 -9.07 2.83 2.57
N ALA A 68 -8.62 2.02 1.63
CA ALA A 68 -7.68 2.42 0.60
C ALA A 68 -8.32 2.32 -0.79
N PRO A 69 -7.86 3.09 -1.78
CA PRO A 69 -8.27 2.89 -3.17
C PRO A 69 -7.93 1.47 -3.60
N ARG A 70 -8.87 0.82 -4.27
CA ARG A 70 -8.62 -0.51 -4.82
C ARG A 70 -7.58 -0.42 -5.93
N ALA A 71 -6.59 -1.29 -5.89
CA ALA A 71 -5.57 -1.40 -6.93
C ALA A 71 -5.76 -2.73 -7.69
N GLU A 72 -5.64 -2.69 -9.00
CA GLU A 72 -5.74 -3.85 -9.87
C GLU A 72 -4.57 -3.88 -10.85
N LEU A 73 -3.91 -5.04 -10.98
CA LEU A 73 -2.85 -5.23 -11.98
C LEU A 73 -3.43 -5.14 -13.38
N LEU A 74 -2.67 -4.54 -14.30
CA LEU A 74 -3.06 -4.35 -15.69
C LEU A 74 -2.28 -5.28 -16.62
N THR A 75 -2.95 -5.80 -17.65
CA THR A 75 -2.25 -6.45 -18.75
C THR A 75 -1.32 -5.46 -19.47
N PRO A 76 -0.15 -5.91 -20.01
CA PRO A 76 0.75 -5.04 -20.77
C PRO A 76 0.05 -4.28 -21.89
N ASN A 77 0.46 -3.04 -22.13
CA ASN A 77 -0.12 -2.18 -23.13
C ASN A 77 0.93 -1.20 -23.71
N SER A 78 0.85 -0.89 -25.00
CA SER A 78 1.77 0.03 -25.68
C SER A 78 1.70 1.48 -25.18
N HIS A 79 0.67 1.85 -24.42
CA HIS A 79 0.57 3.15 -23.76
C HIS A 79 1.45 3.26 -22.52
N PHE A 80 1.98 2.15 -22.02
CA PHE A 80 2.75 2.11 -20.78
C PHE A 80 4.25 2.19 -21.06
N CYS A 81 4.98 2.83 -20.15
CA CYS A 81 6.45 2.86 -20.17
C CYS A 81 7.08 1.53 -19.72
N SER A 82 6.30 0.65 -19.12
CA SER A 82 6.72 -0.64 -18.57
C SER A 82 5.65 -1.70 -18.89
N ASP A 83 6.05 -2.96 -18.96
CA ASP A 83 5.12 -4.10 -19.03
C ASP A 83 4.34 -4.30 -17.72
N TYR A 84 4.72 -3.59 -16.67
CA TYR A 84 4.11 -3.64 -15.35
C TYR A 84 3.34 -2.35 -15.09
N ALA A 85 2.05 -2.49 -14.84
CA ALA A 85 1.20 -1.36 -14.55
C ALA A 85 0.08 -1.75 -13.56
N VAL A 86 -0.36 -0.75 -12.79
CA VAL A 86 -1.45 -0.88 -11.84
C VAL A 86 -2.48 0.23 -12.06
N ALA A 87 -3.76 -0.16 -12.01
CA ALA A 87 -4.89 0.75 -12.00
C ALA A 87 -5.36 0.97 -10.56
N ILE A 88 -5.28 2.19 -10.09
CA ILE A 88 -5.69 2.60 -8.73
C ILE A 88 -7.03 3.32 -8.87
N GLU A 89 -8.04 2.87 -8.14
CA GLU A 89 -9.36 3.48 -8.13
C GLU A 89 -9.28 4.99 -7.88
N TYR A 90 -9.92 5.78 -8.76
CA TYR A 90 -9.93 7.23 -8.67
C TYR A 90 -11.17 7.73 -7.94
N PHE A 91 -10.95 8.48 -6.89
CA PHE A 91 -12.01 9.16 -6.13
C PHE A 91 -12.16 10.60 -6.61
N ASP A 92 -13.30 10.95 -7.19
CA ASP A 92 -13.56 12.30 -7.73
C ASP A 92 -13.54 13.41 -6.66
N ASN A 93 -13.80 13.06 -5.39
CA ASN A 93 -14.07 14.01 -4.31
C ASN A 93 -13.06 13.94 -3.16
N LEU A 94 -11.79 13.60 -3.45
CA LEU A 94 -10.75 13.68 -2.43
C LEU A 94 -10.39 15.13 -2.15
N THR A 95 -10.38 15.50 -0.87
CA THR A 95 -9.96 16.82 -0.39
C THR A 95 -8.92 16.67 0.72
N ILE A 96 -8.21 17.75 1.02
CA ILE A 96 -7.34 17.79 2.20
C ILE A 96 -8.24 17.65 3.43
N PRO A 97 -7.91 16.75 4.37
CA PRO A 97 -8.73 16.54 5.56
C PRO A 97 -8.82 17.81 6.41
N ASP A 98 -10.01 18.15 6.83
CA ASP A 98 -10.23 19.20 7.81
C ASP A 98 -10.04 18.68 9.25
N ASN A 99 -9.89 19.60 10.20
CA ASN A 99 -9.65 19.26 11.60
C ASN A 99 -10.80 18.44 12.23
N GLU A 100 -12.02 18.64 11.79
CA GLU A 100 -13.18 17.88 12.30
C GLU A 100 -13.12 16.43 11.83
N VAL A 101 -12.84 16.19 10.55
CA VAL A 101 -12.67 14.83 9.99
C VAL A 101 -11.48 14.13 10.65
N ILE A 102 -10.36 14.83 10.81
CA ILE A 102 -9.19 14.30 11.49
C ILE A 102 -9.54 13.85 12.91
N ALA A 103 -10.19 14.71 13.71
CA ALA A 103 -10.56 14.39 15.08
C ALA A 103 -11.53 13.19 15.18
N ASN A 104 -12.44 13.04 14.20
CA ASN A 104 -13.42 11.96 14.16
C ASN A 104 -12.91 10.66 13.54
N CYS A 105 -11.81 10.69 12.79
CA CYS A 105 -11.23 9.54 12.08
C CYS A 105 -9.96 8.98 12.73
N LYS A 106 -9.73 9.21 14.01
CA LYS A 106 -8.54 8.72 14.74
C LYS A 106 -8.30 7.21 14.53
N SER A 107 -9.36 6.39 14.55
CA SER A 107 -9.22 4.96 14.30
C SER A 107 -8.74 4.61 12.90
N ASP A 108 -9.16 5.39 11.88
CA ASP A 108 -8.70 5.20 10.50
C ASP A 108 -7.23 5.60 10.37
N LEU A 109 -6.83 6.69 11.03
CA LEU A 109 -5.45 7.16 11.04
C LEU A 109 -4.51 6.19 11.76
N ILE A 110 -4.94 5.64 12.90
CA ILE A 110 -4.16 4.61 13.61
C ILE A 110 -4.01 3.36 12.75
N ALA A 111 -5.08 2.93 12.08
CA ALA A 111 -5.03 1.77 11.21
C ALA A 111 -4.15 2.00 9.97
N LEU A 112 -4.22 3.20 9.38
CA LEU A 112 -3.33 3.61 8.30
C LEU A 112 -1.87 3.61 8.75
N TYR A 113 -1.60 4.18 9.91
CA TYR A 113 -0.26 4.18 10.46
C TYR A 113 0.28 2.77 10.69
N ALA A 114 -0.55 1.88 11.28
CA ALA A 114 -0.17 0.49 11.45
C ALA A 114 0.12 -0.21 10.12
N LEU A 115 -0.68 0.07 9.07
CA LEU A 115 -0.43 -0.42 7.72
C LEU A 115 0.95 0.04 7.23
N ASN A 116 1.27 1.33 7.34
CA ASN A 116 2.56 1.85 6.88
C ASN A 116 3.75 1.22 7.61
N VAL A 117 3.60 0.93 8.90
CA VAL A 117 4.62 0.18 9.65
C VAL A 117 4.76 -1.24 9.14
N LEU A 118 3.65 -1.91 8.83
CA LEU A 118 3.65 -3.30 8.33
C LEU A 118 4.31 -3.41 6.97
N VAL A 119 4.00 -2.50 6.05
CA VAL A 119 4.53 -2.53 4.68
C VAL A 119 5.88 -1.82 4.55
N GLU A 120 6.46 -1.33 5.64
CA GLU A 120 7.71 -0.57 5.65
C GLU A 120 7.69 0.57 4.62
N GLN A 121 6.64 1.40 4.65
CA GLN A 121 6.54 2.58 3.79
C GLN A 121 7.69 3.55 4.09
N GLU A 122 8.52 3.84 3.09
CA GLU A 122 9.65 4.75 3.22
C GLU A 122 9.26 6.21 2.98
N ASP A 123 8.25 6.43 2.16
CA ASP A 123 7.76 7.77 1.83
C ASP A 123 6.83 8.35 2.89
N ILE A 124 6.57 9.66 2.78
CA ILE A 124 5.60 10.36 3.63
C ILE A 124 4.21 9.77 3.37
N ILE A 125 3.51 9.42 4.45
CA ILE A 125 2.14 8.96 4.37
C ILE A 125 1.26 10.05 3.76
N GLN A 126 0.75 9.81 2.57
CA GLN A 126 -0.21 10.69 1.92
C GLN A 126 -1.62 10.19 2.16
N TYR A 127 -2.51 11.08 2.59
CA TYR A 127 -3.92 10.75 2.77
C TYR A 127 -4.81 11.96 2.51
N TYR A 128 -6.03 11.65 2.10
CA TYR A 128 -7.08 12.62 1.84
C TYR A 128 -8.34 12.24 2.59
N GLN A 129 -9.34 13.11 2.58
CA GLN A 129 -10.68 12.74 3.03
C GLN A 129 -11.60 12.46 1.85
N SER A 130 -12.45 11.44 2.02
CA SER A 130 -13.62 11.18 1.19
C SER A 130 -14.85 11.11 2.08
N GLY A 131 -15.70 12.13 2.01
CA GLY A 131 -16.79 12.29 2.97
C GLY A 131 -16.27 12.43 4.40
N LYS A 132 -16.59 11.48 5.27
CA LYS A 132 -16.17 11.44 6.68
C LYS A 132 -15.08 10.39 6.95
N ARG A 133 -14.35 9.95 5.94
CA ARG A 133 -13.33 8.89 6.05
C ARG A 133 -11.98 9.38 5.54
N ILE A 134 -10.92 8.83 6.11
CA ILE A 134 -9.57 9.02 5.63
C ILE A 134 -9.27 7.96 4.58
N VAL A 135 -8.69 8.40 3.47
CA VAL A 135 -8.30 7.55 2.32
C VAL A 135 -6.81 7.76 2.07
N PRO A 136 -5.95 6.77 2.36
CA PRO A 136 -4.55 6.82 2.00
C PRO A 136 -4.37 6.72 0.49
N VAL A 137 -3.28 7.26 0.00
CA VAL A 137 -2.85 7.12 -1.39
C VAL A 137 -1.33 6.94 -1.43
N ASP A 138 -0.83 6.39 -2.53
CA ASP A 138 0.60 6.26 -2.83
C ASP A 138 1.35 5.27 -1.92
N PHE A 139 1.30 4.01 -2.31
CA PHE A 139 2.02 2.90 -1.69
C PHE A 139 3.20 2.41 -2.55
N SER A 140 3.71 3.24 -3.45
CA SER A 140 4.78 2.82 -4.37
C SER A 140 6.08 2.44 -3.67
N GLU A 141 6.43 3.13 -2.58
CA GLU A 141 7.68 2.96 -1.84
C GLU A 141 7.48 2.07 -0.59
N CYS A 142 6.82 0.93 -0.78
CA CYS A 142 6.58 -0.08 0.25
C CYS A 142 7.45 -1.32 0.03
N PHE A 143 7.53 -2.17 1.05
CA PHE A 143 8.10 -3.52 1.00
C PHE A 143 9.59 -3.62 0.65
N TYR A 144 10.31 -2.54 0.51
CA TYR A 144 11.75 -2.48 0.22
C TYR A 144 12.24 -3.59 -0.74
N LEU A 145 11.70 -3.61 -1.95
CA LEU A 145 12.02 -4.62 -2.94
C LEU A 145 13.09 -4.12 -3.92
N ASP A 146 14.30 -4.63 -3.82
CA ASP A 146 15.29 -4.49 -4.89
C ASP A 146 14.95 -5.49 -6.02
N TYR A 147 14.30 -4.99 -7.06
CA TYR A 147 13.79 -5.78 -8.16
C TYR A 147 14.88 -6.51 -8.95
N ASP A 148 16.09 -5.99 -8.97
CA ASP A 148 17.21 -6.58 -9.72
C ASP A 148 17.89 -7.71 -8.95
N ILE A 149 17.94 -7.59 -7.63
CA ILE A 149 18.66 -8.52 -6.75
C ILE A 149 17.75 -9.62 -6.20
N MET A 150 16.51 -9.29 -5.79
CA MET A 150 15.59 -10.20 -5.13
C MET A 150 15.31 -11.50 -5.91
N PRO A 151 15.06 -11.49 -7.23
CA PRO A 151 14.82 -12.75 -7.95
C PRO A 151 15.98 -13.73 -7.90
N ARG A 152 17.20 -13.22 -7.74
CA ARG A 152 18.40 -14.06 -7.60
C ARG A 152 18.55 -14.63 -6.19
N LEU A 153 18.26 -13.81 -5.18
CA LEU A 153 18.33 -14.23 -3.78
C LEU A 153 17.26 -15.28 -3.46
N LEU A 154 16.04 -15.09 -3.93
CA LEU A 154 14.93 -16.00 -3.67
C LEU A 154 15.04 -17.39 -4.30
N LYS A 155 15.98 -17.59 -5.25
CA LYS A 155 16.34 -18.91 -5.75
C LYS A 155 17.16 -19.74 -4.76
N LEU A 156 17.76 -19.10 -3.76
CA LEU A 156 18.57 -19.77 -2.73
C LEU A 156 17.68 -20.03 -1.52
N SER A 157 17.52 -21.30 -1.12
CA SER A 157 16.67 -21.64 0.04
C SER A 157 17.13 -20.93 1.33
N ALA A 158 18.43 -20.80 1.55
CA ALA A 158 18.98 -20.07 2.69
C ALA A 158 18.54 -18.59 2.72
N ALA A 159 18.43 -17.94 1.56
CA ALA A 159 17.98 -16.56 1.48
C ALA A 159 16.51 -16.39 1.84
N LYS A 160 15.67 -17.40 1.56
CA LYS A 160 14.25 -17.37 1.96
C LYS A 160 14.08 -17.32 3.47
N ASP A 161 14.82 -18.16 4.21
CA ASP A 161 14.78 -18.18 5.66
C ASP A 161 15.31 -16.88 6.27
N GLU A 162 16.38 -16.32 5.70
CA GLU A 162 16.96 -15.05 6.13
C GLU A 162 15.98 -13.89 5.89
N LEU A 163 15.33 -13.83 4.74
CA LEU A 163 14.33 -12.81 4.43
C LEU A 163 13.09 -12.92 5.32
N PHE A 164 12.59 -14.14 5.55
CA PHE A 164 11.48 -14.36 6.48
C PHE A 164 11.83 -13.89 7.88
N TYR A 165 13.01 -14.24 8.35
CA TYR A 165 13.49 -13.83 9.68
C TYR A 165 13.70 -12.30 9.75
N TYR A 166 14.24 -11.69 8.71
CA TYR A 166 14.41 -10.23 8.62
C TYR A 166 13.05 -9.53 8.73
N TRP A 167 12.08 -9.91 7.91
CA TRP A 167 10.75 -9.32 7.92
C TRP A 167 10.03 -9.55 9.25
N SER A 168 10.04 -10.76 9.80
CA SER A 168 9.44 -11.07 11.10
C SER A 168 10.03 -10.22 12.21
N LYS A 169 11.35 -10.13 12.28
CA LYS A 169 12.00 -9.30 13.32
C LYS A 169 11.76 -7.82 13.15
N ASN A 170 11.81 -7.35 11.93
CA ASN A 170 11.69 -5.92 11.65
C ASN A 170 10.26 -5.45 11.91
N CYS A 171 9.25 -6.14 11.40
CA CYS A 171 7.86 -5.85 11.70
C CYS A 171 7.58 -5.86 13.21
N LEU A 172 8.04 -6.90 13.92
CA LEU A 172 7.87 -7.00 15.37
C LEU A 172 8.51 -5.83 16.09
N ARG A 173 9.79 -5.54 15.79
CA ARG A 173 10.53 -4.44 16.40
C ARG A 173 9.88 -3.08 16.16
N LEU A 174 9.46 -2.83 14.93
CA LEU A 174 8.79 -1.57 14.57
C LEU A 174 7.45 -1.43 15.29
N PHE A 175 6.65 -2.49 15.33
CA PHE A 175 5.37 -2.50 16.02
C PHE A 175 5.53 -2.31 17.54
N GLU A 176 6.44 -3.05 18.18
CA GLU A 176 6.75 -2.89 19.60
C GLU A 176 7.25 -1.49 19.93
N HIS A 177 8.17 -0.97 19.13
CA HIS A 177 8.70 0.36 19.31
C HIS A 177 7.60 1.41 19.26
N ARG A 178 6.69 1.28 18.30
CA ARG A 178 5.58 2.22 18.13
C ARG A 178 4.51 2.10 19.21
N ILE A 179 4.27 0.90 19.74
CA ILE A 179 3.35 0.69 20.87
C ILE A 179 3.96 1.23 22.16
N ALA A 180 5.28 1.06 22.37
CA ALA A 180 5.96 1.41 23.62
C ALA A 180 6.38 2.89 23.70
N THR A 181 6.51 3.60 22.60
CA THR A 181 6.97 4.99 22.61
C THR A 181 5.80 5.96 22.73
N GLU A 182 5.75 6.69 23.84
CA GLU A 182 4.85 7.83 24.03
C GLU A 182 5.10 8.98 23.01
N LYS A 183 6.27 8.99 22.37
CA LYS A 183 6.64 9.98 21.38
C LYS A 183 6.42 9.42 19.98
N PHE A 184 5.24 9.63 19.49
CA PHE A 184 4.90 9.38 18.12
C PHE A 184 5.72 10.26 17.18
N CYS A 185 6.60 9.65 16.41
CA CYS A 185 7.09 10.23 15.18
C CYS A 185 6.19 9.81 14.01
N LEU A 186 4.91 10.08 14.11
CA LEU A 186 4.20 10.39 12.88
C LEU A 186 4.82 11.70 12.35
N PRO A 187 4.85 11.92 11.01
CA PRO A 187 5.12 13.24 10.47
C PRO A 187 4.31 14.29 11.27
N GLU A 188 4.70 15.53 11.27
CA GLU A 188 4.15 16.62 12.10
C GLU A 188 2.64 16.62 12.30
N THR A 189 1.91 16.09 11.31
CA THR A 189 0.49 15.80 11.32
C THR A 189 -0.02 14.99 12.52
N ALA A 190 0.74 14.07 13.09
CA ALA A 190 0.20 13.29 14.22
C ALA A 190 0.26 14.01 15.54
N LYS A 191 1.15 14.99 15.69
CA LYS A 191 1.12 15.91 16.83
C LYS A 191 -0.13 16.80 16.76
N GLU A 192 -0.57 17.11 15.55
CA GLU A 192 -1.79 17.87 15.29
C GLU A 192 -3.05 17.03 15.46
N LEU A 193 -2.94 15.68 15.35
CA LEU A 193 -4.08 14.76 15.39
C LEU A 193 -4.61 14.48 16.80
N HIS A 194 -3.96 14.99 17.86
CA HIS A 194 -4.35 14.75 19.25
C HIS A 194 -4.67 13.27 19.57
N ILE A 195 -3.94 12.32 18.91
CA ILE A 195 -4.08 10.90 19.20
C ILE A 195 -3.44 10.65 20.56
N ASP A 196 -4.25 10.15 21.49
CA ASP A 196 -3.83 9.83 22.84
C ASP A 196 -2.81 8.68 22.81
N SER A 197 -1.81 8.74 23.69
CA SER A 197 -0.81 7.68 23.90
C SER A 197 -1.43 6.32 24.25
N THR A 198 -2.66 6.28 24.75
CA THR A 198 -3.38 5.05 25.07
C THR A 198 -4.21 4.51 23.91
N GLU A 199 -4.78 5.38 23.08
CA GLU A 199 -5.61 4.99 21.91
C GLU A 199 -4.76 4.28 20.85
N MET A 200 -3.54 4.71 20.68
CA MET A 200 -2.66 4.22 19.63
C MET A 200 -2.23 2.76 19.82
N PRO A 201 -1.68 2.34 20.98
CA PRO A 201 -1.35 0.94 21.20
C PRO A 201 -2.55 0.03 21.01
N ALA A 202 -3.72 0.42 21.53
CA ALA A 202 -4.94 -0.35 21.38
C ALA A 202 -5.37 -0.51 19.93
N GLY A 203 -5.28 0.56 19.14
CA GLY A 203 -5.57 0.56 17.70
C GLY A 203 -4.60 -0.31 16.91
N MET A 204 -3.30 -0.19 17.17
CA MET A 204 -2.27 -1.03 16.55
C MET A 204 -2.46 -2.51 16.84
N ILE A 205 -2.73 -2.88 18.11
CA ILE A 205 -3.03 -4.27 18.51
C ILE A 205 -4.28 -4.78 17.76
N LYS A 206 -5.29 -3.93 17.58
CA LYS A 206 -6.48 -4.30 16.79
C LYS A 206 -6.13 -4.62 15.34
N VAL A 207 -5.22 -3.87 14.73
CA VAL A 207 -4.70 -4.17 13.38
C VAL A 207 -3.90 -5.47 13.38
N ALA A 208 -2.99 -5.67 14.32
CA ALA A 208 -2.23 -6.92 14.46
C ALA A 208 -3.16 -8.15 14.49
N LYS A 209 -4.25 -8.09 15.27
CA LYS A 209 -5.27 -9.15 15.31
C LYS A 209 -6.03 -9.36 14.00
N ARG A 210 -6.11 -8.35 13.13
CA ARG A 210 -6.68 -8.51 11.78
C ARG A 210 -5.70 -9.18 10.85
N VAL A 211 -4.41 -8.82 10.91
CA VAL A 211 -3.35 -9.49 10.14
C VAL A 211 -3.35 -11.00 10.42
N LEU A 212 -3.47 -11.41 11.69
CA LEU A 212 -3.56 -12.82 12.09
C LEU A 212 -4.79 -13.55 11.55
N LYS A 213 -5.81 -12.84 11.09
CA LYS A 213 -7.04 -13.44 10.54
C LYS A 213 -7.02 -13.59 9.02
N ILE A 214 -6.03 -13.03 8.36
CA ILE A 214 -5.86 -13.23 6.91
C ILE A 214 -5.63 -14.73 6.68
N LYS A 215 -6.35 -15.29 5.74
CA LYS A 215 -6.32 -16.72 5.46
C LYS A 215 -5.26 -17.04 4.42
N ASP A 216 -4.65 -18.21 4.53
CA ASP A 216 -3.63 -18.65 3.57
C ASP A 216 -4.18 -18.62 2.13
N TYR A 217 -5.42 -19.03 1.91
CA TYR A 217 -6.03 -19.01 0.58
C TYR A 217 -6.22 -17.58 0.01
N ASP A 218 -6.41 -16.55 0.87
CA ASP A 218 -6.47 -15.16 0.41
C ASP A 218 -5.07 -14.67 0.00
N ILE A 219 -4.02 -15.16 0.67
CA ILE A 219 -2.61 -14.88 0.32
C ILE A 219 -2.24 -15.60 -0.97
N ASP A 220 -2.64 -16.88 -1.11
CA ASP A 220 -2.43 -17.67 -2.32
C ASP A 220 -3.09 -16.99 -3.53
N ASP A 221 -4.36 -16.56 -3.42
CA ASP A 221 -5.08 -15.85 -4.49
C ASP A 221 -4.36 -14.55 -4.91
N MET A 222 -3.85 -13.79 -3.96
CA MET A 222 -3.07 -12.57 -4.22
C MET A 222 -1.76 -12.90 -4.94
N THR A 223 -1.06 -13.93 -4.48
CA THR A 223 0.22 -14.40 -5.05
C THR A 223 0.00 -14.94 -6.48
N ASP A 224 -1.05 -15.71 -6.70
CA ASP A 224 -1.42 -16.23 -8.02
C ASP A 224 -1.75 -15.09 -9.00
N GLU A 225 -2.43 -14.03 -8.53
CA GLU A 225 -2.70 -12.87 -9.37
C GLU A 225 -1.41 -12.13 -9.74
N LEU A 226 -0.44 -12.00 -8.83
CA LEU A 226 0.89 -11.46 -9.13
C LEU A 226 1.64 -12.33 -10.16
N CYS A 227 1.58 -13.65 -10.06
CA CYS A 227 2.22 -14.58 -10.98
C CYS A 227 1.73 -14.46 -12.45
N ASN A 228 0.57 -13.84 -12.69
CA ASN A 228 0.11 -13.55 -14.04
C ASN A 228 0.94 -12.47 -14.74
N LEU A 229 1.67 -11.65 -13.99
CA LEU A 229 2.43 -10.52 -14.52
C LEU A 229 3.91 -10.57 -14.13
N TYR A 230 4.21 -11.05 -12.94
CA TYR A 230 5.56 -11.07 -12.37
C TYR A 230 6.16 -12.48 -12.37
N PRO A 231 7.50 -12.61 -12.39
CA PRO A 231 8.16 -13.87 -12.09
C PRO A 231 7.72 -14.41 -10.72
N TYR A 232 7.63 -15.74 -10.62
CA TYR A 232 7.23 -16.43 -9.38
C TYR A 232 8.00 -15.96 -8.15
N GLU A 233 9.30 -15.71 -8.30
CA GLU A 233 10.15 -15.26 -7.20
C GLU A 233 9.72 -13.90 -6.62
N ILE A 234 9.20 -13.01 -7.45
CA ILE A 234 8.67 -11.71 -7.00
C ILE A 234 7.33 -11.91 -6.29
N ALA A 235 6.42 -12.68 -6.85
CA ALA A 235 5.15 -12.99 -6.20
C ALA A 235 5.36 -13.68 -4.85
N PHE A 236 6.29 -14.65 -4.80
CA PHE A 236 6.67 -15.35 -3.58
C PHE A 236 7.32 -14.44 -2.52
N TYR A 237 8.00 -13.38 -2.93
CA TYR A 237 8.52 -12.40 -1.97
C TYR A 237 7.41 -11.74 -1.16
N TYR A 238 6.32 -11.32 -1.80
CA TYR A 238 5.18 -10.72 -1.10
C TYR A 238 4.45 -11.73 -0.22
N ASP A 239 4.27 -12.96 -0.69
CA ASP A 239 3.76 -14.08 0.12
C ASP A 239 4.57 -14.23 1.41
N LEU A 240 5.89 -14.30 1.29
CA LEU A 240 6.83 -14.40 2.41
C LEU A 240 6.70 -13.19 3.36
N CYS A 241 6.57 -11.97 2.84
CA CYS A 241 6.39 -10.77 3.65
C CYS A 241 5.10 -10.85 4.49
N ILE A 242 3.98 -11.26 3.89
CA ILE A 242 2.70 -11.36 4.61
C ILE A 242 2.75 -12.43 5.69
N HIS A 243 3.32 -13.60 5.41
CA HIS A 243 3.50 -14.65 6.42
C HIS A 243 4.45 -14.22 7.55
N ALA A 244 5.52 -13.49 7.24
CA ALA A 244 6.42 -12.92 8.24
C ALA A 244 5.72 -11.87 9.12
N MET A 245 4.85 -11.04 8.54
CA MET A 245 4.00 -10.12 9.31
C MET A 245 3.07 -10.89 10.25
N GLN A 246 2.41 -11.95 9.78
CA GLN A 246 1.56 -12.78 10.62
C GLN A 246 2.34 -13.40 11.77
N ASP A 247 3.53 -13.93 11.51
CA ASP A 247 4.39 -14.50 12.56
C ASP A 247 4.74 -13.46 13.62
N SER A 248 5.11 -12.25 13.18
CA SER A 248 5.41 -11.12 14.07
C SER A 248 4.24 -10.73 14.96
N MET A 249 3.02 -10.76 14.41
CA MET A 249 1.82 -10.31 15.11
C MET A 249 1.29 -11.33 16.14
N LYS A 250 1.78 -12.57 16.18
CA LYS A 250 1.41 -13.59 17.19
C LYS A 250 1.69 -13.15 18.63
N LYS A 251 2.54 -12.14 18.79
CA LYS A 251 2.91 -11.60 20.10
C LYS A 251 1.84 -10.68 20.68
N PHE A 252 0.94 -10.15 19.87
CA PHE A 252 -0.11 -9.19 20.26
C PHE A 252 -1.50 -9.83 20.27
#